data_9168ebb777e6bac47107340ced400a54
#
_entry.id   9168ebb777e6bac47107340ced400a54
#
_cell.length_a   1.000
_cell.length_b   1.000
_cell.length_c   1.000
_cell.angle_alpha   90.00
_cell.angle_beta   90.00
_cell.angle_gamma   90.00
#
_symmetry.space_group_name_H-M   'P 1'
#
loop_
_entity.id
_entity.type
_entity.pdbx_description
1 polymer ?
#
loop_
_entity_poly.entity_id
_entity_poly.type
_entity_poly.pdbx_seq_one_letter_code
_entity_poly.pdbx_strand_id
1 'polypeptide(L)'
;MTGEGYFEVAHVERNGNRVPFFVSVIKNQEQVEKVEVLGTHFNINAYTNESRIETTLINGSIKLASKYNHNVLLKPGEMSKLGNGKIEVKQADTEMAIAWKNGAFVFREDLPSVMRKIARWYDVEIVYQQTAPENLMLGGWISRSSNISEVLNHIQLTGKVHFKLEGRRVIVSR
;
A
#
# COMPACT_ATOMS: atom_id res chain seq x y z
N MET A 1 4.80 13.43 0.14
CA MET A 1 3.68 12.72 0.76
C MET A 1 4.18 11.59 1.65
N THR A 2 3.39 11.21 2.65
CA THR A 2 3.46 9.95 3.41
C THR A 2 2.09 9.27 3.32
N GLY A 3 1.99 7.99 3.66
CA GLY A 3 0.73 7.24 3.56
C GLY A 3 0.46 6.72 2.15
N GLU A 4 -0.79 6.52 1.78
CA GLU A 4 -1.19 6.00 0.48
C GLU A 4 -2.00 7.01 -0.31
N GLY A 5 -1.74 7.11 -1.62
CA GLY A 5 -2.44 7.99 -2.52
C GLY A 5 -2.57 7.42 -3.92
N TYR A 6 -3.76 7.56 -4.48
CA TYR A 6 -4.03 7.29 -5.88
C TYR A 6 -4.13 8.63 -6.64
N PHE A 7 -3.47 8.70 -7.78
CA PHE A 7 -3.35 9.92 -8.58
C PHE A 7 -3.90 9.68 -9.98
N GLU A 8 -4.75 10.59 -10.41
CA GLU A 8 -5.22 10.71 -11.80
C GLU A 8 -4.74 12.05 -12.33
N VAL A 9 -3.57 12.04 -12.95
CA VAL A 9 -2.95 13.26 -13.46
C VAL A 9 -3.32 13.44 -14.93
N ALA A 10 -3.96 14.56 -15.24
CA ALA A 10 -4.30 14.92 -16.61
C ALA A 10 -3.06 15.36 -17.41
N HIS A 11 -3.11 15.17 -18.73
CA HIS A 11 -2.15 15.79 -19.63
C HIS A 11 -2.37 17.31 -19.65
N VAL A 12 -1.32 18.06 -19.35
CA VAL A 12 -1.33 19.51 -19.43
C VAL A 12 -0.20 19.97 -20.34
N GLU A 13 -0.52 20.84 -21.30
CA GLU A 13 0.47 21.46 -22.18
C GLU A 13 0.51 22.97 -21.94
N ARG A 14 1.70 23.55 -21.96
CA ARG A 14 1.93 24.99 -21.90
C ARG A 14 3.00 25.36 -22.94
N ASN A 15 2.66 26.27 -23.87
CA ASN A 15 3.55 26.71 -24.94
C ASN A 15 4.11 25.52 -25.77
N GLY A 16 3.27 24.50 -26.08
CA GLY A 16 3.66 23.32 -26.84
C GLY A 16 4.51 22.28 -26.08
N ASN A 17 4.78 22.50 -24.80
CA ASN A 17 5.51 21.55 -23.96
C ASN A 17 4.59 20.94 -22.91
N ARG A 18 4.77 19.63 -22.66
CA ARG A 18 4.07 18.94 -21.57
C ARG A 18 4.57 19.41 -20.21
N VAL A 19 3.63 19.73 -19.33
CA VAL A 19 3.94 20.18 -17.96
C VAL A 19 4.04 18.96 -17.05
N PRO A 20 5.21 18.70 -16.43
CA PRO A 20 5.37 17.57 -15.52
C PRO A 20 4.68 17.82 -14.18
N PHE A 21 4.09 16.75 -13.64
CA PHE A 21 3.61 16.71 -12.27
C PHE A 21 4.57 15.88 -11.41
N PHE A 22 4.85 16.34 -10.21
CA PHE A 22 5.82 15.72 -9.30
C PHE A 22 5.17 15.32 -7.98
N VAL A 23 5.52 14.13 -7.48
CA VAL A 23 5.23 13.71 -6.13
C VAL A 23 6.56 13.42 -5.41
N SER A 24 6.79 14.13 -4.30
CA SER A 24 7.90 13.83 -3.39
C SER A 24 7.42 12.88 -2.30
N VAL A 25 8.02 11.70 -2.22
CA VAL A 25 7.73 10.70 -1.19
C VAL A 25 8.67 10.91 -0.02
N ILE A 26 8.09 11.09 1.17
CA ILE A 26 8.81 11.39 2.40
C ILE A 26 8.74 10.18 3.33
N LYS A 27 9.88 9.75 3.84
CA LYS A 27 9.99 8.74 4.89
C LYS A 27 11.01 9.20 5.92
N ASN A 28 10.68 9.14 7.21
CA ASN A 28 11.52 9.61 8.30
C ASN A 28 12.01 11.06 8.09
N GLN A 29 11.12 11.95 7.66
CA GLN A 29 11.37 13.39 7.38
C GLN A 29 12.33 13.65 6.22
N GLU A 30 12.74 12.64 5.47
CA GLU A 30 13.57 12.80 4.27
C GLU A 30 12.80 12.46 3.00
N GLN A 31 13.07 13.19 1.92
CA GLN A 31 12.62 12.80 0.59
C GLN A 31 13.44 11.61 0.10
N VAL A 32 12.80 10.45 -0.01
CA VAL A 32 13.46 9.20 -0.41
C VAL A 32 13.21 8.82 -1.87
N GLU A 33 12.11 9.31 -2.45
CA GLU A 33 11.75 9.09 -3.85
C GLU A 33 11.05 10.32 -4.43
N LYS A 34 11.32 10.61 -5.70
CA LYS A 34 10.62 11.60 -6.52
C LYS A 34 9.99 10.90 -7.70
N VAL A 35 8.70 11.09 -7.85
CA VAL A 35 7.88 10.58 -8.95
C VAL A 35 7.62 11.73 -9.91
N GLU A 36 7.90 11.54 -11.20
CA GLU A 36 7.63 12.49 -12.28
C GLU A 36 6.71 11.85 -13.32
N VAL A 37 5.62 12.52 -13.66
CA VAL A 37 4.63 12.06 -14.63
C VAL A 37 4.16 13.21 -15.54
N LEU A 38 3.62 12.85 -16.72
CA LEU A 38 3.13 13.80 -17.73
C LEU A 38 1.63 13.59 -18.09
N GLY A 39 0.94 12.74 -17.34
CA GLY A 39 -0.45 12.34 -17.60
C GLY A 39 -0.57 10.85 -17.34
N THR A 40 -0.96 10.48 -16.11
CA THR A 40 -0.67 9.15 -15.60
C THR A 40 -1.65 8.80 -14.49
N HIS A 41 -2.09 7.55 -14.45
CA HIS A 41 -2.84 6.98 -13.34
C HIS A 41 -1.93 6.03 -12.56
N PHE A 42 -1.76 6.28 -11.27
CA PHE A 42 -0.84 5.51 -10.45
C PHE A 42 -1.20 5.55 -8.96
N ASN A 43 -0.73 4.55 -8.22
CA ASN A 43 -0.85 4.46 -6.78
C ASN A 43 0.52 4.51 -6.12
N ILE A 44 0.64 5.24 -5.02
CA ILE A 44 1.83 5.23 -4.16
C ILE A 44 1.40 4.77 -2.77
N ASN A 45 2.05 3.72 -2.25
CA ASN A 45 1.95 3.28 -0.86
C ASN A 45 3.28 3.57 -0.16
N ALA A 46 3.28 4.56 0.74
CA ALA A 46 4.46 5.05 1.44
C ALA A 46 4.17 5.24 2.95
N TYR A 47 3.43 4.32 3.56
CA TYR A 47 3.22 4.33 4.99
C TYR A 47 4.54 4.12 5.74
N THR A 48 4.72 4.84 6.85
CA THR A 48 5.95 4.78 7.64
C THR A 48 6.15 3.43 8.33
N ASN A 49 5.06 2.74 8.64
CA ASN A 49 5.06 1.40 9.25
C ASN A 49 5.11 0.25 8.23
N GLU A 50 5.31 0.54 6.95
CA GLU A 50 5.64 -0.48 5.94
C GLU A 50 7.15 -0.51 5.69
N SER A 51 7.69 -1.70 5.41
CA SER A 51 9.12 -1.88 5.19
C SER A 51 9.60 -1.27 3.86
N ARG A 52 8.70 -1.13 2.88
CA ARG A 52 8.97 -0.67 1.51
C ARG A 52 8.00 0.42 1.11
N ILE A 53 8.43 1.26 0.16
CA ILE A 53 7.55 2.14 -0.61
C ILE A 53 7.20 1.41 -1.90
N GLU A 54 5.93 1.38 -2.26
CA GLU A 54 5.45 0.76 -3.48
C GLU A 54 4.79 1.81 -4.36
N THR A 55 5.26 1.94 -5.61
CA THR A 55 4.67 2.82 -6.63
C THR A 55 4.20 1.96 -7.79
N THR A 56 2.90 1.90 -8.00
CA THR A 56 2.25 1.06 -9.04
C THR A 56 1.71 1.94 -10.15
N LEU A 57 2.10 1.63 -11.38
CA LEU A 57 1.61 2.31 -12.57
C LEU A 57 0.42 1.57 -13.19
N ILE A 58 -0.70 2.28 -13.33
CA ILE A 58 -1.92 1.76 -13.94
C ILE A 58 -1.98 2.15 -15.43
N ASN A 59 -1.76 3.42 -15.73
CA ASN A 59 -1.79 3.95 -17.11
C ASN A 59 -0.80 5.11 -17.27
N GLY A 60 -0.20 5.26 -18.45
CA GLY A 60 0.77 6.30 -18.77
C GLY A 60 2.22 5.85 -18.58
N SER A 61 3.06 6.71 -18.02
CA SER A 61 4.45 6.40 -17.69
C SER A 61 4.90 7.14 -16.43
N ILE A 62 5.76 6.51 -15.65
CA ILE A 62 6.36 7.09 -14.44
C ILE A 62 7.87 7.06 -14.56
N LYS A 63 8.51 8.20 -14.31
CA LYS A 63 9.92 8.28 -14.04
C LYS A 63 10.14 8.45 -12.54
N LEU A 64 10.84 7.47 -11.94
CA LEU A 64 11.21 7.47 -10.53
C LEU A 64 12.67 7.84 -10.37
N ALA A 65 12.96 8.71 -9.41
CA ALA A 65 14.31 9.00 -8.96
C ALA A 65 14.37 8.79 -7.45
N SER A 66 15.27 7.92 -6.97
CA SER A 66 15.49 7.71 -5.54
C SER A 66 16.70 8.49 -5.04
N LYS A 67 16.74 8.82 -3.77
CA LYS A 67 17.91 9.42 -3.10
C LYS A 67 19.16 8.52 -3.16
N TYR A 68 19.00 7.25 -3.50
CA TYR A 68 20.10 6.27 -3.63
C TYR A 68 20.66 6.15 -5.05
N ASN A 69 20.46 7.19 -5.90
CA ASN A 69 20.93 7.27 -7.29
C ASN A 69 20.34 6.20 -8.23
N HIS A 70 19.16 5.67 -7.91
CA HIS A 70 18.42 4.81 -8.82
C HIS A 70 17.36 5.60 -9.58
N ASN A 71 17.40 5.50 -10.90
CA ASN A 71 16.39 6.03 -11.81
C ASN A 71 15.70 4.87 -12.52
N VAL A 72 14.38 4.86 -12.50
CA VAL A 72 13.56 3.80 -13.09
C VAL A 72 12.44 4.41 -13.89
N LEU A 73 12.15 3.82 -15.05
CA LEU A 73 10.98 4.12 -15.86
C LEU A 73 10.01 2.94 -15.74
N LEU A 74 8.82 3.18 -15.19
CA LEU A 74 7.76 2.17 -15.12
C LEU A 74 6.88 2.21 -16.35
N LYS A 75 6.44 1.02 -16.77
CA LYS A 75 5.42 0.79 -17.78
C LYS A 75 4.09 0.41 -17.14
N PRO A 76 2.94 0.59 -17.81
CA PRO A 76 1.65 0.13 -17.29
C PRO A 76 1.68 -1.34 -16.87
N GLY A 77 1.12 -1.62 -15.69
CA GLY A 77 1.16 -2.95 -15.08
C GLY A 77 2.41 -3.27 -14.28
N GLU A 78 3.37 -2.34 -14.19
CA GLU A 78 4.56 -2.51 -13.35
C GLU A 78 4.43 -1.77 -12.02
N MET A 79 5.15 -2.27 -11.01
CA MET A 79 5.36 -1.60 -9.74
C MET A 79 6.84 -1.52 -9.39
N SER A 80 7.24 -0.45 -8.76
CA SER A 80 8.53 -0.35 -8.06
C SER A 80 8.33 -0.64 -6.57
N LYS A 81 9.33 -1.30 -5.97
CA LYS A 81 9.45 -1.49 -4.52
C LYS A 81 10.78 -0.92 -4.05
N LEU A 82 10.74 0.23 -3.39
CA LEU A 82 11.92 0.82 -2.77
C LEU A 82 12.03 0.34 -1.31
N GLY A 83 13.07 -0.40 -1.02
CA GLY A 83 13.40 -0.88 0.33
C GLY A 83 14.90 -1.15 0.49
N ASN A 84 15.44 -0.92 1.68
CA ASN A 84 16.88 -1.11 1.97
C ASN A 84 17.82 -0.43 0.96
N GLY A 85 17.42 0.76 0.48
CA GLY A 85 18.21 1.54 -0.49
C GLY A 85 18.18 1.01 -1.93
N LYS A 86 17.40 -0.02 -2.25
CA LYS A 86 17.29 -0.63 -3.58
C LYS A 86 15.88 -0.49 -4.14
N ILE A 87 15.80 -0.29 -5.45
CA ILE A 87 14.54 -0.37 -6.19
C ILE A 87 14.48 -1.70 -6.93
N GLU A 88 13.39 -2.44 -6.72
CA GLU A 88 13.02 -3.61 -7.52
C GLU A 88 11.82 -3.25 -8.38
N VAL A 89 11.82 -3.63 -9.66
CA VAL A 89 10.66 -3.50 -10.55
C VAL A 89 10.06 -4.89 -10.77
N LYS A 90 8.74 -4.98 -10.63
CA LYS A 90 7.98 -6.23 -10.80
C LYS A 90 6.67 -5.98 -11.51
N GLN A 91 6.06 -7.03 -12.06
CA GLN A 91 4.67 -6.99 -12.48
C GLN A 91 3.77 -6.74 -11.26
N ALA A 92 2.82 -5.85 -11.41
CA ALA A 92 1.88 -5.45 -10.38
C ALA A 92 0.55 -6.20 -10.50
N ASP A 93 -0.04 -6.54 -9.37
CA ASP A 93 -1.48 -6.75 -9.29
C ASP A 93 -2.14 -5.35 -9.13
N THR A 94 -2.51 -4.76 -10.27
CA THR A 94 -3.04 -3.39 -10.31
C THR A 94 -4.41 -3.29 -9.61
N GLU A 95 -5.23 -4.35 -9.66
CA GLU A 95 -6.51 -4.40 -8.95
C GLU A 95 -6.30 -4.35 -7.45
N MET A 96 -5.36 -5.15 -6.94
CA MET A 96 -5.00 -5.15 -5.53
C MET A 96 -4.43 -3.79 -5.10
N ALA A 97 -3.58 -3.15 -5.92
CA ALA A 97 -2.96 -1.87 -5.59
C ALA A 97 -3.97 -0.73 -5.42
N ILE A 98 -5.12 -0.78 -6.12
CA ILE A 98 -6.17 0.25 -6.06
C ILE A 98 -7.46 -0.22 -5.35
N ALA A 99 -7.48 -1.44 -4.80
CA ALA A 99 -8.66 -1.99 -4.13
C ALA A 99 -9.17 -1.10 -2.99
N TRP A 100 -8.25 -0.46 -2.27
CA TRP A 100 -8.58 0.45 -1.18
C TRP A 100 -9.41 1.66 -1.65
N LYS A 101 -9.09 2.23 -2.80
CA LYS A 101 -9.85 3.32 -3.45
C LYS A 101 -11.25 2.84 -3.83
N ASN A 102 -11.37 1.58 -4.22
CA ASN A 102 -12.63 0.95 -4.63
C ASN A 102 -13.43 0.38 -3.45
N GLY A 103 -13.07 0.74 -2.21
CA GLY A 103 -13.80 0.36 -1.01
C GLY A 103 -13.61 -1.10 -0.59
N ALA A 104 -12.50 -1.73 -0.97
CA ALA A 104 -12.21 -3.12 -0.66
C ALA A 104 -10.90 -3.32 0.10
N PHE A 105 -10.88 -4.31 0.97
CA PHE A 105 -9.66 -5.00 1.39
C PHE A 105 -9.46 -6.20 0.47
N VAL A 106 -8.32 -6.27 -0.17
CA VAL A 106 -7.88 -7.46 -0.90
C VAL A 106 -6.62 -7.97 -0.22
N PHE A 107 -6.66 -9.21 0.24
CA PHE A 107 -5.57 -9.86 0.96
C PHE A 107 -4.93 -10.94 0.09
N ARG A 108 -3.63 -10.90 -0.06
CA ARG A 108 -2.74 -11.93 -0.64
C ARG A 108 -1.39 -11.82 0.05
N GLU A 109 -1.40 -11.74 1.39
CA GLU A 109 -0.25 -11.37 2.20
C GLU A 109 -0.32 -11.98 3.60
N ASP A 110 0.74 -11.82 4.38
CA ASP A 110 0.81 -12.33 5.75
C ASP A 110 -0.12 -11.58 6.71
N LEU A 111 -0.48 -12.27 7.79
CA LEU A 111 -1.35 -11.72 8.84
C LEU A 111 -0.86 -10.36 9.38
N PRO A 112 0.44 -10.16 9.69
CA PRO A 112 0.90 -8.85 10.14
C PRO A 112 0.65 -7.73 9.12
N SER A 113 0.82 -7.96 7.82
CA SER A 113 0.54 -6.99 6.76
C SER A 113 -0.95 -6.66 6.67
N VAL A 114 -1.80 -7.68 6.73
CA VAL A 114 -3.26 -7.52 6.77
C VAL A 114 -3.68 -6.70 8.00
N MET A 115 -3.15 -7.04 9.18
CA MET A 115 -3.51 -6.36 10.42
C MET A 115 -3.05 -4.89 10.44
N ARG A 116 -1.92 -4.53 9.80
CA ARG A 116 -1.53 -3.12 9.63
C ARG A 116 -2.55 -2.34 8.79
N LYS A 117 -3.10 -2.94 7.72
CA LYS A 117 -4.14 -2.31 6.89
C LYS A 117 -5.44 -2.11 7.68
N ILE A 118 -5.86 -3.12 8.45
CA ILE A 118 -7.04 -3.05 9.33
C ILE A 118 -6.83 -1.98 10.39
N ALA A 119 -5.66 -1.96 11.05
CA ALA A 119 -5.33 -0.98 12.08
C ALA A 119 -5.45 0.45 11.57
N ARG A 120 -4.93 0.72 10.38
CA ARG A 120 -5.03 2.06 9.76
C ARG A 120 -6.45 2.46 9.40
N TRP A 121 -7.25 1.52 8.90
CA TRP A 121 -8.60 1.82 8.45
C TRP A 121 -9.58 2.06 9.60
N TYR A 122 -9.49 1.23 10.65
CA TYR A 122 -10.38 1.29 11.81
C TYR A 122 -9.82 2.10 12.98
N ASP A 123 -8.60 2.64 12.85
CA ASP A 123 -7.90 3.38 13.89
C ASP A 123 -7.81 2.59 15.21
N VAL A 124 -7.28 1.38 15.12
CA VAL A 124 -7.08 0.46 16.25
C VAL A 124 -5.62 0.06 16.43
N GLU A 125 -5.25 -0.30 17.64
CA GLU A 125 -3.96 -0.88 17.99
C GLU A 125 -3.99 -2.41 17.86
N ILE A 126 -2.95 -3.01 17.29
CA ILE A 126 -2.82 -4.47 17.19
C ILE A 126 -1.82 -4.96 18.23
N VAL A 127 -2.26 -5.88 19.06
CA VAL A 127 -1.44 -6.51 20.12
C VAL A 127 -1.33 -8.00 19.83
N TYR A 128 -0.13 -8.48 19.55
CA TYR A 128 0.14 -9.89 19.31
C TYR A 128 0.50 -10.59 20.61
N GLN A 129 -0.20 -11.69 20.95
CA GLN A 129 0.21 -12.60 22.01
C GLN A 129 1.30 -13.55 21.48
N GLN A 130 2.04 -14.21 22.38
CA GLN A 130 3.09 -15.16 22.02
C GLN A 130 2.59 -16.34 21.18
N THR A 131 1.30 -16.66 21.27
CA THR A 131 0.64 -17.72 20.49
C THR A 131 0.20 -17.28 19.11
N ALA A 132 0.29 -16.00 18.77
CA ALA A 132 -0.16 -15.48 17.48
C ALA A 132 0.61 -16.10 16.31
N PRO A 133 -0.06 -16.50 15.21
CA PRO A 133 0.61 -17.10 14.07
C PRO A 133 1.38 -16.05 13.27
N GLU A 134 2.72 -16.12 13.26
CA GLU A 134 3.57 -15.16 12.58
C GLU A 134 3.53 -15.28 11.04
N ASN A 135 3.39 -16.51 10.52
CA ASN A 135 3.51 -16.81 9.09
C ASN A 135 2.18 -17.23 8.44
N LEU A 136 1.05 -16.76 8.96
CA LEU A 136 -0.24 -17.07 8.39
C LEU A 136 -0.48 -16.21 7.15
N MET A 137 -0.51 -16.85 5.97
CA MET A 137 -0.91 -16.21 4.71
C MET A 137 -2.44 -16.12 4.64
N LEU A 138 -2.94 -14.94 4.34
CA LEU A 138 -4.36 -14.66 4.19
C LEU A 138 -4.67 -14.32 2.73
N GLY A 139 -5.77 -14.90 2.23
CA GLY A 139 -6.34 -14.59 0.92
C GLY A 139 -7.81 -14.28 1.05
N GLY A 140 -8.30 -13.29 0.32
CA GLY A 140 -9.71 -12.97 0.32
C GLY A 140 -10.01 -11.52 -0.05
N TRP A 141 -11.30 -11.24 -0.12
CA TRP A 141 -11.85 -9.92 -0.37
C TRP A 141 -12.91 -9.60 0.69
N ILE A 142 -12.85 -8.40 1.27
CA ILE A 142 -13.82 -7.93 2.27
C ILE A 142 -14.12 -6.45 1.97
N SER A 143 -15.39 -6.07 2.03
CA SER A 143 -15.76 -4.66 1.89
C SER A 143 -15.24 -3.82 3.05
N ARG A 144 -14.71 -2.64 2.75
CA ARG A 144 -14.32 -1.64 3.76
C ARG A 144 -15.52 -0.97 4.46
N SER A 145 -16.74 -1.16 3.94
CA SER A 145 -17.95 -0.73 4.62
C SER A 145 -18.40 -1.66 5.76
N SER A 146 -17.84 -2.87 5.84
CA SER A 146 -18.05 -3.79 6.97
C SER A 146 -17.48 -3.20 8.26
N ASN A 147 -18.11 -3.48 9.38
CA ASN A 147 -17.53 -3.11 10.68
C ASN A 147 -16.34 -4.02 11.03
N ILE A 148 -15.49 -3.55 11.94
CA ILE A 148 -14.26 -4.27 12.29
C ILE A 148 -14.51 -5.69 12.78
N SER A 149 -15.60 -5.91 13.57
CA SER A 149 -15.93 -7.24 14.10
C SER A 149 -16.26 -8.23 13.00
N GLU A 150 -16.97 -7.79 11.96
CA GLU A 150 -17.26 -8.62 10.77
C GLU A 150 -15.98 -8.99 10.03
N VAL A 151 -15.08 -8.02 9.83
CA VAL A 151 -13.80 -8.27 9.15
C VAL A 151 -12.95 -9.26 9.93
N LEU A 152 -12.80 -9.07 11.25
CA LEU A 152 -12.04 -9.98 12.11
C LEU A 152 -12.67 -11.37 12.15
N ASN A 153 -14.01 -11.48 12.23
CA ASN A 153 -14.71 -12.75 12.20
C ASN A 153 -14.46 -13.52 10.89
N HIS A 154 -14.51 -12.84 9.74
CA HIS A 154 -14.19 -13.48 8.46
C HIS A 154 -12.78 -14.07 8.43
N ILE A 155 -11.79 -13.36 8.96
CA ILE A 155 -10.42 -13.88 9.03
C ILE A 155 -10.35 -15.05 10.02
N GLN A 156 -11.06 -14.98 11.14
CA GLN A 156 -11.10 -16.02 12.17
C GLN A 156 -11.72 -17.33 11.68
N LEU A 157 -12.61 -17.29 10.66
CA LEU A 157 -13.19 -18.49 10.04
C LEU A 157 -12.13 -19.42 9.41
N THR A 158 -10.91 -18.95 9.18
CA THR A 158 -9.79 -19.82 8.78
C THR A 158 -9.44 -20.86 9.84
N GLY A 159 -9.87 -20.66 11.10
CA GLY A 159 -9.57 -21.52 12.24
C GLY A 159 -8.11 -21.49 12.71
N LYS A 160 -7.30 -20.55 12.19
CA LYS A 160 -5.85 -20.46 12.45
C LYS A 160 -5.45 -19.29 13.34
N VAL A 161 -6.37 -18.38 13.61
CA VAL A 161 -6.16 -17.16 14.39
C VAL A 161 -7.43 -16.79 15.13
N HIS A 162 -7.29 -16.23 16.33
CA HIS A 162 -8.36 -15.66 17.12
C HIS A 162 -8.13 -14.17 17.37
N PHE A 163 -9.22 -13.41 17.44
CA PHE A 163 -9.20 -11.98 17.71
C PHE A 163 -10.11 -11.65 18.90
N LYS A 164 -9.64 -10.77 19.78
CA LYS A 164 -10.44 -10.16 20.82
C LYS A 164 -10.38 -8.66 20.68
N LEU A 165 -11.54 -8.01 20.51
CA LEU A 165 -11.64 -6.56 20.44
C LEU A 165 -11.90 -5.99 21.82
N GLU A 166 -11.00 -5.12 22.32
CA GLU A 166 -11.10 -4.44 23.60
C GLU A 166 -10.96 -2.93 23.40
N GLY A 167 -12.09 -2.23 23.29
CA GLY A 167 -12.09 -0.82 22.93
C GLY A 167 -11.43 -0.58 21.57
N ARG A 168 -10.29 0.11 21.57
CA ARG A 168 -9.47 0.37 20.36
C ARG A 168 -8.27 -0.58 20.20
N ARG A 169 -8.31 -1.74 20.85
CA ARG A 169 -7.26 -2.76 20.76
C ARG A 169 -7.81 -4.03 20.17
N VAL A 170 -7.08 -4.60 19.23
CA VAL A 170 -7.32 -5.95 18.70
C VAL A 170 -6.20 -6.85 19.21
N ILE A 171 -6.56 -7.79 20.06
CA ILE A 171 -5.63 -8.80 20.58
C ILE A 171 -5.65 -9.97 19.60
N VAL A 172 -4.48 -10.38 19.13
CA VAL A 172 -4.28 -11.47 18.17
C VAL A 172 -3.66 -12.66 18.91
N SER A 173 -4.28 -13.83 18.78
CA SER A 173 -3.81 -15.09 19.37
C SER A 173 -4.03 -16.25 18.38
N ARG A 174 -3.62 -17.45 18.77
CA ARG A 174 -3.92 -18.69 18.05
C ARG A 174 -5.21 -19.28 18.59
#